data_647c7aa04a345df5fb1ab87bc54c9407
#
_entry.id   647c7aa04a345df5fb1ab87bc54c9407
#
_cell.length_a   1.000
_cell.length_b   1.000
_cell.length_c   1.000
_cell.angle_alpha   90.00
_cell.angle_beta   90.00
_cell.angle_gamma   90.00
#
_symmetry.space_group_name_H-M   'P 1'
#
loop_
_entity.id
_entity.type
_entity.pdbx_description
1 polymer ?
#
loop_
_entity_poly.entity_id
_entity_poly.type
_entity_poly.pdbx_seq_one_letter_code
_entity_poly.pdbx_strand_id
1 'polypeptide(L)'
;MPYGPKALARYDGFQFNQGTGAEMICEKWGFDRTAVDEYSVRSHELAAAAQDGGAFTDQIVPVATDGGVVDADEGIRRGTTVEKLAGLKPAFREDGIIHAGNSSQISDGAAALLVMTAEKARELGMTPLVRYTAGAVTGADPVLMLTGPIPATEKVLRKAGLGIDDIGAFEVNEAFAPVPLAWLAETGADPARLNPLGGAIALGHPLGASGAVLMTRLIHHMRDNGIRYGLQTMC
;
A
#
# COMPACT_ATOMS: atom_id res chain seq x y z
N MET A 1 13.52 -24.92 -4.84
CA MET A 1 12.29 -24.23 -5.24
C MET A 1 11.26 -24.39 -4.13
N PRO A 2 10.48 -23.33 -3.81
CA PRO A 2 9.52 -23.39 -2.70
C PRO A 2 8.25 -24.20 -3.02
N TYR A 3 8.05 -24.60 -4.28
CA TYR A 3 6.84 -25.28 -4.74
C TYR A 3 7.09 -26.75 -5.01
N GLY A 4 6.22 -27.61 -4.48
CA GLY A 4 6.29 -29.05 -4.70
C GLY A 4 5.81 -29.44 -6.12
N PRO A 5 6.13 -30.70 -6.56
CA PRO A 5 5.81 -31.16 -7.92
C PRO A 5 4.32 -31.05 -8.30
N LYS A 6 3.42 -31.27 -7.34
CA LYS A 6 1.96 -31.19 -7.57
C LYS A 6 1.49 -29.77 -7.85
N ALA A 7 2.08 -28.76 -7.17
CA ALA A 7 1.77 -27.36 -7.43
C ALA A 7 2.27 -26.93 -8.80
N LEU A 8 3.51 -27.29 -9.16
CA LEU A 8 4.08 -27.01 -10.46
C LEU A 8 3.28 -27.66 -11.60
N ALA A 9 2.90 -28.94 -11.44
CA ALA A 9 2.09 -29.65 -12.43
C ALA A 9 0.71 -29.01 -12.65
N ARG A 10 0.11 -28.44 -11.60
CA ARG A 10 -1.19 -27.74 -11.70
C ARG A 10 -1.13 -26.46 -12.52
N TYR A 11 0.02 -25.81 -12.58
CA TYR A 11 0.23 -24.52 -13.24
C TYR A 11 1.27 -24.62 -14.36
N ASP A 12 1.38 -25.77 -15.03
CA ASP A 12 2.26 -26.02 -16.18
C ASP A 12 3.72 -25.57 -15.94
N GLY A 13 4.22 -25.78 -14.74
CA GLY A 13 5.58 -25.42 -14.35
C GLY A 13 5.80 -23.92 -14.09
N PHE A 14 4.73 -23.12 -14.00
CA PHE A 14 4.82 -21.68 -13.76
C PHE A 14 5.60 -21.37 -12.48
N GLN A 15 6.56 -20.46 -12.59
CA GLN A 15 7.35 -19.99 -11.47
C GLN A 15 6.70 -18.74 -10.87
N PHE A 16 6.04 -18.91 -9.73
CA PHE A 16 5.36 -17.81 -9.05
C PHE A 16 6.37 -16.76 -8.58
N ASN A 17 6.20 -15.52 -9.03
CA ASN A 17 7.01 -14.37 -8.67
C ASN A 17 6.16 -13.11 -8.69
N GLN A 18 6.24 -12.30 -7.64
CA GLN A 18 5.41 -11.10 -7.50
C GLN A 18 5.67 -10.07 -8.60
N GLY A 19 6.94 -9.88 -9.00
CA GLY A 19 7.27 -8.95 -10.07
C GLY A 19 6.74 -9.41 -11.43
N THR A 20 6.80 -10.73 -11.71
CA THR A 20 6.16 -11.30 -12.90
C THR A 20 4.64 -11.12 -12.83
N GLY A 21 4.02 -11.30 -11.66
CA GLY A 21 2.61 -11.01 -11.45
C GLY A 21 2.27 -9.54 -11.71
N ALA A 22 3.13 -8.61 -11.29
CA ALA A 22 2.96 -7.19 -11.55
C ALA A 22 3.03 -6.85 -13.05
N GLU A 23 3.97 -7.46 -13.80
CA GLU A 23 4.03 -7.36 -15.27
C GLU A 23 2.72 -7.85 -15.92
N MET A 24 2.22 -9.00 -15.47
CA MET A 24 0.96 -9.58 -15.99
C MET A 24 -0.26 -8.73 -15.64
N ILE A 25 -0.26 -8.02 -14.52
CA ILE A 25 -1.28 -7.02 -14.19
C ILE A 25 -1.23 -5.87 -15.19
N CYS A 26 -0.05 -5.36 -15.51
CA CYS A 26 0.08 -4.32 -16.53
C CYS A 26 -0.47 -4.77 -17.88
N GLU A 27 -0.14 -5.98 -18.32
CA GLU A 27 -0.68 -6.55 -19.57
C GLU A 27 -2.21 -6.67 -19.54
N LYS A 28 -2.76 -7.17 -18.42
CA LYS A 28 -4.20 -7.43 -18.30
C LYS A 28 -5.05 -6.16 -18.29
N TRP A 29 -4.58 -5.09 -17.66
CA TRP A 29 -5.30 -3.80 -17.57
C TRP A 29 -4.82 -2.77 -18.59
N GLY A 30 -3.79 -3.09 -19.38
CA GLY A 30 -3.28 -2.19 -20.42
C GLY A 30 -2.48 -1.00 -19.87
N PHE A 31 -1.82 -1.17 -18.72
CA PHE A 31 -0.94 -0.13 -18.19
C PHE A 31 0.41 -0.16 -18.90
N ASP A 32 0.81 0.96 -19.45
CA ASP A 32 2.15 1.14 -20.03
C ASP A 32 3.17 1.60 -18.97
N ARG A 33 4.41 1.69 -19.40
CA ARG A 33 5.53 2.15 -18.57
C ARG A 33 5.29 3.53 -17.98
N THR A 34 4.73 4.43 -18.79
CA THR A 34 4.48 5.82 -18.38
C THR A 34 3.46 5.87 -17.25
N ALA A 35 2.36 5.14 -17.37
CA ALA A 35 1.30 5.13 -16.35
C ALA A 35 1.81 4.65 -14.97
N VAL A 36 2.63 3.59 -14.92
CA VAL A 36 3.18 3.09 -13.66
C VAL A 36 4.27 4.00 -13.09
N ASP A 37 5.04 4.67 -13.95
CA ASP A 37 6.05 5.63 -13.53
C ASP A 37 5.42 6.94 -13.02
N GLU A 38 4.37 7.46 -13.66
CA GLU A 38 3.58 8.62 -13.19
C GLU A 38 2.97 8.35 -11.82
N TYR A 39 2.39 7.16 -11.60
CA TYR A 39 1.89 6.77 -10.30
C TYR A 39 3.00 6.79 -9.24
N SER A 40 4.18 6.31 -9.59
CA SER A 40 5.34 6.26 -8.68
C SER A 40 5.88 7.64 -8.33
N VAL A 41 5.93 8.54 -9.31
CA VAL A 41 6.26 9.97 -9.07
C VAL A 41 5.27 10.58 -8.09
N ARG A 42 3.95 10.38 -8.33
CA ARG A 42 2.90 10.84 -7.42
C ARG A 42 3.08 10.33 -5.99
N SER A 43 3.43 9.05 -5.80
CA SER A 43 3.68 8.50 -4.47
C SER A 43 4.79 9.25 -3.73
N HIS A 44 5.92 9.53 -4.41
CA HIS A 44 7.01 10.30 -3.82
C HIS A 44 6.66 11.77 -3.55
N GLU A 45 5.93 12.41 -4.44
CA GLU A 45 5.50 13.81 -4.28
C GLU A 45 4.56 13.98 -3.09
N LEU A 46 3.57 13.10 -2.97
CA LEU A 46 2.63 13.13 -1.86
C LEU A 46 3.32 12.81 -0.53
N ALA A 47 4.22 11.83 -0.50
CA ALA A 47 4.98 11.51 0.71
C ALA A 47 5.90 12.67 1.13
N ALA A 48 6.56 13.32 0.18
CA ALA A 48 7.40 14.49 0.45
C ALA A 48 6.58 15.66 1.00
N ALA A 49 5.44 15.96 0.38
CA ALA A 49 4.54 17.01 0.85
C ALA A 49 3.98 16.72 2.25
N ALA A 50 3.61 15.46 2.51
CA ALA A 50 3.13 15.02 3.83
C ALA A 50 4.21 15.15 4.91
N GLN A 51 5.45 14.75 4.61
CA GLN A 51 6.58 14.88 5.53
C GLN A 51 6.89 16.36 5.81
N ASP A 52 6.96 17.20 4.79
CA ASP A 52 7.22 18.63 4.92
C ASP A 52 6.11 19.37 5.67
N GLY A 53 4.87 18.93 5.50
CA GLY A 53 3.69 19.42 6.21
C GLY A 53 3.54 18.89 7.64
N GLY A 54 4.44 18.02 8.10
CA GLY A 54 4.40 17.45 9.46
C GLY A 54 3.30 16.39 9.67
N ALA A 55 2.70 15.86 8.60
CA ALA A 55 1.61 14.88 8.72
C ALA A 55 2.02 13.57 9.43
N PHE A 56 3.31 13.27 9.48
CA PHE A 56 3.83 12.08 10.13
C PHE A 56 4.34 12.30 11.56
N THR A 57 4.40 13.54 12.04
CA THR A 57 5.03 13.88 13.33
C THR A 57 4.42 13.13 14.52
N ASP A 58 3.10 13.02 14.58
CA ASP A 58 2.38 12.32 15.65
C ASP A 58 2.36 10.79 15.48
N GLN A 59 2.91 10.26 14.39
CA GLN A 59 2.86 8.84 14.02
C GLN A 59 4.20 8.14 14.22
N ILE A 60 5.29 8.87 14.10
CA ILE A 60 6.65 8.33 14.16
C ILE A 60 7.18 8.44 15.58
N VAL A 61 7.65 7.33 16.13
CA VAL A 61 8.38 7.29 17.39
C VAL A 61 9.86 7.48 17.07
N PRO A 62 10.50 8.57 17.53
CA PRO A 62 11.92 8.80 17.28
C PRO A 62 12.79 7.69 17.89
N VAL A 63 13.77 7.23 17.13
CA VAL A 63 14.70 6.18 17.53
C VAL A 63 16.10 6.77 17.72
N ALA A 64 16.65 6.66 18.93
CA ALA A 64 18.01 7.03 19.20
C ALA A 64 18.99 5.97 18.67
N THR A 65 20.00 6.41 17.91
CA THR A 65 21.07 5.57 17.37
C THR A 65 22.44 6.19 17.69
N ASP A 66 23.51 5.47 17.43
CA ASP A 66 24.88 6.01 17.57
C ASP A 66 25.14 7.20 16.62
N GLY A 67 24.41 7.28 15.51
CA GLY A 67 24.50 8.36 14.52
C GLY A 67 23.58 9.55 14.76
N GLY A 68 22.75 9.52 15.82
CA GLY A 68 21.77 10.54 16.13
C GLY A 68 20.33 9.97 16.26
N VAL A 69 19.35 10.86 16.23
CA VAL A 69 17.94 10.48 16.29
C VAL A 69 17.41 10.31 14.87
N VAL A 70 16.74 9.17 14.61
CA VAL A 70 15.98 8.92 13.37
C VAL A 70 14.50 9.12 13.70
N ASP A 71 13.89 10.13 13.10
CA ASP A 71 12.52 10.59 13.34
C ASP A 71 11.72 10.86 12.06
N ALA A 72 12.25 10.41 10.92
CA ALA A 72 11.62 10.56 9.61
C ALA A 72 11.93 9.38 8.71
N ASP A 73 11.01 9.09 7.76
CA ASP A 73 11.24 8.11 6.72
C ASP A 73 12.33 8.57 5.75
N GLU A 74 13.31 7.69 5.47
CA GLU A 74 14.49 7.99 4.65
C GLU A 74 14.28 7.60 3.17
N GLY A 75 13.18 6.87 2.86
CA GLY A 75 12.90 6.29 1.55
C GLY A 75 12.44 7.28 0.49
N ILE A 76 11.98 8.47 0.88
CA ILE A 76 11.39 9.46 -0.04
C ILE A 76 12.46 10.02 -0.99
N ARG A 77 12.30 9.75 -2.28
CA ARG A 77 13.22 10.22 -3.32
C ARG A 77 12.71 11.51 -3.94
N ARG A 78 13.03 12.63 -3.32
CA ARG A 78 12.65 13.97 -3.77
C ARG A 78 13.18 14.27 -5.17
N GLY A 79 12.36 14.89 -6.00
CA GLY A 79 12.70 15.21 -7.38
C GLY A 79 12.76 13.99 -8.29
N THR A 80 12.05 12.91 -7.96
CA THR A 80 11.75 11.82 -8.89
C THR A 80 10.88 12.35 -10.01
N THR A 81 11.22 12.00 -11.27
CA THR A 81 10.43 12.36 -12.47
C THR A 81 10.28 11.14 -13.37
N VAL A 82 9.30 11.19 -14.27
CA VAL A 82 9.06 10.12 -15.25
C VAL A 82 10.29 9.89 -16.14
N GLU A 83 10.98 10.97 -16.53
CA GLU A 83 12.19 10.88 -17.35
C GLU A 83 13.34 10.15 -16.63
N LYS A 84 13.48 10.39 -15.32
CA LYS A 84 14.46 9.67 -14.50
C LYS A 84 14.11 8.20 -14.37
N LEU A 85 12.83 7.90 -14.16
CA LEU A 85 12.35 6.53 -14.04
C LEU A 85 12.45 5.78 -15.37
N ALA A 86 12.20 6.43 -16.50
CA ALA A 86 12.31 5.85 -17.84
C ALA A 86 13.70 5.26 -18.12
N GLY A 87 14.76 5.80 -17.51
CA GLY A 87 16.12 5.29 -17.62
C GLY A 87 16.41 4.01 -16.82
N LEU A 88 15.49 3.56 -15.95
CA LEU A 88 15.71 2.37 -15.14
C LEU A 88 15.42 1.09 -15.94
N LYS A 89 16.26 0.08 -15.74
CA LYS A 89 16.11 -1.21 -16.40
C LYS A 89 14.97 -2.03 -15.76
N PRO A 90 14.18 -2.75 -16.56
CA PRO A 90 13.24 -3.74 -16.05
C PRO A 90 13.93 -4.76 -15.15
N ALA A 91 13.23 -5.23 -14.12
CA ALA A 91 13.81 -6.10 -13.10
C ALA A 91 13.38 -7.57 -13.23
N PHE A 92 12.24 -7.84 -13.88
CA PHE A 92 11.62 -9.18 -13.87
C PHE A 92 11.51 -9.81 -15.25
N ARG A 93 11.50 -9.02 -16.31
CA ARG A 93 11.51 -9.43 -17.71
C ARG A 93 12.45 -8.52 -18.49
N GLU A 94 13.06 -9.03 -19.56
CA GLU A 94 13.95 -8.24 -20.41
C GLU A 94 13.21 -7.09 -21.11
N ASP A 95 11.99 -7.37 -21.56
CA ASP A 95 11.06 -6.43 -22.22
C ASP A 95 9.99 -5.88 -21.26
N GLY A 96 10.19 -6.02 -19.95
CA GLY A 96 9.24 -5.61 -18.91
C GLY A 96 9.19 -4.10 -18.68
N ILE A 97 8.23 -3.72 -17.86
CA ILE A 97 8.02 -2.33 -17.46
C ILE A 97 8.17 -2.11 -15.94
N ILE A 98 8.25 -3.20 -15.17
CA ILE A 98 8.42 -3.14 -13.72
C ILE A 98 9.90 -3.08 -13.35
N HIS A 99 10.26 -2.11 -12.53
CA HIS A 99 11.61 -1.86 -12.07
C HIS A 99 11.65 -1.30 -10.64
N ALA A 100 12.83 -1.07 -10.11
CA ALA A 100 13.00 -0.60 -8.73
C ALA A 100 12.30 0.73 -8.40
N GLY A 101 12.08 1.60 -9.39
CA GLY A 101 11.45 2.91 -9.20
C GLY A 101 9.92 2.87 -9.17
N ASN A 102 9.28 1.78 -9.65
CA ASN A 102 7.82 1.58 -9.60
C ASN A 102 7.41 0.36 -8.75
N SER A 103 8.31 -0.04 -7.88
CA SER A 103 8.13 -1.10 -6.86
C SER A 103 8.37 -0.52 -5.48
N SER A 104 7.76 -1.14 -4.46
CA SER A 104 8.04 -0.77 -3.06
C SER A 104 9.49 -1.01 -2.69
N GLN A 105 10.01 -0.17 -1.80
CA GLN A 105 11.36 -0.36 -1.27
C GLN A 105 11.38 -1.47 -0.24
N ILE A 106 12.40 -2.32 -0.28
CA ILE A 106 12.69 -3.27 0.80
C ILE A 106 13.19 -2.45 1.99
N SER A 107 12.48 -2.52 3.10
CA SER A 107 12.72 -1.66 4.25
C SER A 107 12.65 -2.45 5.55
N ASP A 108 13.42 -2.03 6.52
CA ASP A 108 13.23 -2.40 7.92
C ASP A 108 12.21 -1.44 8.54
N GLY A 109 11.41 -1.94 9.48
CA GLY A 109 10.44 -1.11 10.16
C GLY A 109 9.60 -1.87 11.16
N ALA A 110 9.05 -1.15 12.11
CA ALA A 110 8.13 -1.66 13.11
C ALA A 110 6.99 -0.67 13.32
N ALA A 111 5.81 -1.17 13.65
CA ALA A 111 4.67 -0.33 14.02
C ALA A 111 3.80 -1.06 15.05
N ALA A 112 3.09 -0.30 15.86
CA ALA A 112 2.20 -0.83 16.88
C ALA A 112 0.87 -0.08 16.88
N LEU A 113 -0.22 -0.85 17.02
CA LEU A 113 -1.57 -0.35 17.20
C LEU A 113 -2.14 -0.94 18.48
N LEU A 114 -2.71 -0.09 19.32
CA LEU A 114 -3.40 -0.54 20.50
C LEU A 114 -4.89 -0.76 20.18
N VAL A 115 -5.32 -2.02 20.22
CA VAL A 115 -6.69 -2.42 19.89
C VAL A 115 -7.36 -3.01 21.14
N MET A 116 -8.53 -2.51 21.48
CA MET A 116 -9.30 -2.98 22.64
C MET A 116 -10.80 -2.77 22.43
N THR A 117 -11.61 -3.34 23.32
CA THR A 117 -13.06 -3.04 23.33
C THR A 117 -13.32 -1.62 23.83
N ALA A 118 -14.49 -1.06 23.46
CA ALA A 118 -14.91 0.26 23.95
C ALA A 118 -15.05 0.31 25.49
N GLU A 119 -15.45 -0.83 26.11
CA GLU A 119 -15.53 -0.98 27.57
C GLU A 119 -14.15 -0.83 28.19
N LYS A 120 -13.14 -1.52 27.63
CA LYS A 120 -11.77 -1.47 28.15
C LYS A 120 -11.14 -0.09 27.97
N ALA A 121 -11.40 0.58 26.86
CA ALA A 121 -10.93 1.95 26.64
C ALA A 121 -11.49 2.91 27.70
N ARG A 122 -12.78 2.80 28.02
CA ARG A 122 -13.42 3.61 29.08
C ARG A 122 -12.84 3.30 30.46
N GLU A 123 -12.65 2.02 30.78
CA GLU A 123 -12.03 1.59 32.05
C GLU A 123 -10.63 2.20 32.24
N LEU A 124 -9.85 2.25 31.16
CA LEU A 124 -8.49 2.81 31.18
C LEU A 124 -8.43 4.33 30.99
N GLY A 125 -9.58 5.00 30.84
CA GLY A 125 -9.64 6.46 30.58
C GLY A 125 -9.06 6.86 29.23
N MET A 126 -8.98 5.94 28.27
CA MET A 126 -8.43 6.18 26.92
C MET A 126 -9.50 6.66 25.96
N THR A 127 -9.17 7.63 25.12
CA THR A 127 -10.03 8.10 24.05
C THR A 127 -9.70 7.33 22.76
N PRO A 128 -10.63 6.51 22.22
CA PRO A 128 -10.41 5.83 20.94
C PRO A 128 -10.28 6.83 19.79
N LEU A 129 -9.29 6.65 18.91
CA LEU A 129 -9.12 7.47 17.71
C LEU A 129 -10.12 7.07 16.63
N VAL A 130 -10.33 5.77 16.44
CA VAL A 130 -11.26 5.20 15.46
C VAL A 130 -11.92 3.94 16.02
N ARG A 131 -12.94 3.48 15.32
CA ARG A 131 -13.56 2.16 15.53
C ARG A 131 -13.30 1.26 14.33
N TYR A 132 -12.77 0.07 14.58
CA TYR A 132 -12.72 -0.99 13.57
C TYR A 132 -14.13 -1.52 13.31
N THR A 133 -14.60 -1.39 12.07
CA THR A 133 -15.99 -1.71 11.69
C THR A 133 -16.09 -3.11 11.10
N ALA A 134 -15.25 -3.44 10.14
CA ALA A 134 -15.27 -4.73 9.45
C ALA A 134 -13.90 -5.08 8.88
N GLY A 135 -13.67 -6.37 8.69
CA GLY A 135 -12.49 -6.88 8.00
C GLY A 135 -12.84 -8.08 7.12
N ALA A 136 -12.06 -8.27 6.09
CA ALA A 136 -12.18 -9.38 5.16
C ALA A 136 -10.82 -9.95 4.80
N VAL A 137 -10.79 -11.25 4.60
CA VAL A 137 -9.68 -11.99 4.00
C VAL A 137 -10.22 -12.73 2.79
N THR A 138 -9.45 -12.77 1.73
CA THR A 138 -9.81 -13.45 0.49
C THR A 138 -8.59 -14.07 -0.17
N GLY A 139 -8.79 -14.98 -1.10
CA GLY A 139 -7.80 -15.42 -2.07
C GLY A 139 -8.09 -14.77 -3.42
N ALA A 140 -7.08 -14.72 -4.27
CA ALA A 140 -7.19 -14.28 -5.66
C ALA A 140 -6.45 -15.28 -6.57
N ASP A 141 -6.37 -14.97 -7.87
CA ASP A 141 -5.61 -15.77 -8.82
C ASP A 141 -4.15 -15.91 -8.37
N PRO A 142 -3.65 -17.11 -8.13
CA PRO A 142 -2.29 -17.31 -7.62
C PRO A 142 -1.20 -16.97 -8.64
N VAL A 143 -1.51 -16.90 -9.93
CA VAL A 143 -0.57 -16.53 -10.99
C VAL A 143 -0.37 -15.01 -11.00
N LEU A 144 -1.46 -14.25 -10.97
CA LEU A 144 -1.40 -12.79 -10.83
C LEU A 144 -0.96 -12.33 -9.44
N MET A 145 -1.19 -13.14 -8.41
CA MET A 145 -0.85 -12.97 -7.00
C MET A 145 -1.44 -11.71 -6.34
N LEU A 146 -1.24 -10.54 -6.94
CA LEU A 146 -1.36 -9.22 -6.31
C LEU A 146 -2.76 -8.58 -6.47
N THR A 147 -3.75 -9.32 -6.95
CA THR A 147 -5.12 -8.81 -7.17
C THR A 147 -6.06 -9.01 -5.98
N GLY A 148 -5.58 -9.59 -4.89
CA GLY A 148 -6.34 -9.82 -3.65
C GLY A 148 -7.06 -8.59 -3.08
N PRO A 149 -6.49 -7.38 -3.13
CA PRO A 149 -7.15 -6.15 -2.70
C PRO A 149 -8.51 -5.88 -3.34
N ILE A 150 -8.72 -6.28 -4.60
CA ILE A 150 -9.98 -6.07 -5.32
C ILE A 150 -11.14 -6.83 -4.66
N PRO A 151 -11.15 -8.18 -4.62
CA PRO A 151 -12.25 -8.93 -3.99
C PRO A 151 -12.30 -8.72 -2.46
N ALA A 152 -11.19 -8.36 -1.81
CA ALA A 152 -11.20 -8.02 -0.39
C ALA A 152 -11.98 -6.74 -0.12
N THR A 153 -11.82 -5.72 -0.96
CA THR A 153 -12.56 -4.46 -0.89
C THR A 153 -14.06 -4.69 -1.05
N GLU A 154 -14.49 -5.41 -2.08
CA GLU A 154 -15.90 -5.74 -2.28
C GLU A 154 -16.50 -6.49 -1.07
N LYS A 155 -15.76 -7.46 -0.56
CA LYS A 155 -16.19 -8.28 0.58
C LYS A 155 -16.33 -7.46 1.87
N VAL A 156 -15.36 -6.58 2.16
CA VAL A 156 -15.39 -5.76 3.39
C VAL A 156 -16.47 -4.70 3.32
N LEU A 157 -16.64 -4.03 2.17
CA LEU A 157 -17.70 -3.04 1.98
C LEU A 157 -19.09 -3.66 2.15
N ARG A 158 -19.35 -4.81 1.54
CA ARG A 158 -20.60 -5.56 1.73
C ARG A 158 -20.83 -5.93 3.19
N LYS A 159 -19.81 -6.37 3.94
CA LYS A 159 -19.90 -6.67 5.38
C LYS A 159 -20.20 -5.43 6.21
N ALA A 160 -19.67 -4.28 5.82
CA ALA A 160 -19.90 -3.02 6.52
C ALA A 160 -21.23 -2.36 6.16
N GLY A 161 -21.89 -2.79 5.08
CA GLY A 161 -23.08 -2.13 4.54
C GLY A 161 -22.78 -0.77 3.93
N LEU A 162 -21.57 -0.61 3.34
CA LEU A 162 -21.08 0.63 2.75
C LEU A 162 -20.81 0.44 1.24
N GLY A 163 -20.93 1.54 0.50
CA GLY A 163 -20.45 1.65 -0.87
C GLY A 163 -19.03 2.22 -0.94
N ILE A 164 -18.42 2.17 -2.13
CA ILE A 164 -17.07 2.73 -2.36
C ILE A 164 -17.06 4.25 -2.14
N ASP A 165 -18.14 4.93 -2.48
CA ASP A 165 -18.28 6.39 -2.36
C ASP A 165 -18.40 6.87 -0.90
N ASP A 166 -18.78 5.99 0.03
CA ASP A 166 -18.84 6.29 1.47
C ASP A 166 -17.45 6.43 2.10
N ILE A 167 -16.42 5.92 1.42
CA ILE A 167 -15.04 5.91 1.93
C ILE A 167 -14.33 7.19 1.56
N GLY A 168 -13.87 7.93 2.56
CA GLY A 168 -13.20 9.20 2.39
C GLY A 168 -11.68 9.10 2.20
N ALA A 169 -11.06 7.98 2.56
CA ALA A 169 -9.64 7.73 2.34
C ALA A 169 -9.37 6.23 2.18
N PHE A 170 -8.46 5.90 1.26
CA PHE A 170 -8.01 4.55 0.98
C PHE A 170 -6.50 4.43 1.19
N GLU A 171 -6.08 3.38 1.87
CA GLU A 171 -4.70 2.92 1.93
C GLU A 171 -4.60 1.57 1.24
N VAL A 172 -4.15 1.58 -0.01
CA VAL A 172 -3.90 0.39 -0.82
C VAL A 172 -2.40 0.20 -0.91
N ASN A 173 -1.88 -0.91 -0.39
CA ASN A 173 -0.44 -1.12 -0.36
C ASN A 173 0.17 -1.10 -1.77
N GLU A 174 1.22 -0.32 -1.93
CA GLU A 174 1.94 -0.14 -3.20
C GLU A 174 3.10 -1.15 -3.32
N ALA A 175 2.81 -2.45 -3.27
CA ALA A 175 3.85 -3.45 -3.51
C ALA A 175 4.54 -3.20 -4.87
N PHE A 176 3.74 -2.88 -5.89
CA PHE A 176 4.11 -2.41 -7.21
C PHE A 176 3.04 -1.42 -7.70
N ALA A 177 3.42 -0.44 -8.50
CA ALA A 177 2.50 0.59 -9.00
C ALA A 177 1.23 0.06 -9.70
N PRO A 178 1.26 -1.04 -10.50
CA PRO A 178 0.05 -1.58 -11.11
C PRO A 178 -0.98 -2.14 -10.13
N VAL A 179 -0.60 -2.46 -8.88
CA VAL A 179 -1.55 -2.98 -7.88
C VAL A 179 -2.63 -1.96 -7.52
N PRO A 180 -2.30 -0.75 -7.02
CA PRO A 180 -3.31 0.28 -6.78
C PRO A 180 -3.98 0.79 -8.06
N LEU A 181 -3.30 0.80 -9.20
CA LEU A 181 -3.91 1.18 -10.48
C LEU A 181 -5.00 0.19 -10.91
N ALA A 182 -4.74 -1.12 -10.85
CA ALA A 182 -5.73 -2.15 -11.12
C ALA A 182 -6.89 -2.11 -10.12
N TRP A 183 -6.59 -1.86 -8.85
CA TRP A 183 -7.61 -1.68 -7.82
C TRP A 183 -8.51 -0.48 -8.11
N LEU A 184 -7.96 0.67 -8.54
CA LEU A 184 -8.75 1.83 -8.97
C LEU A 184 -9.65 1.51 -10.17
N ALA A 185 -9.09 0.84 -11.19
CA ALA A 185 -9.84 0.48 -12.39
C ALA A 185 -11.04 -0.43 -12.08
N GLU A 186 -10.89 -1.36 -11.15
CA GLU A 186 -11.96 -2.31 -10.81
C GLU A 186 -12.97 -1.75 -9.81
N THR A 187 -12.55 -0.91 -8.88
CA THR A 187 -13.44 -0.39 -7.82
C THR A 187 -14.15 0.90 -8.20
N GLY A 188 -13.63 1.65 -9.14
CA GLY A 188 -14.12 2.98 -9.50
C GLY A 188 -13.94 4.02 -8.39
N ALA A 189 -13.06 3.77 -7.42
CA ALA A 189 -12.77 4.69 -6.33
C ALA A 189 -12.18 6.02 -6.86
N ASP A 190 -12.41 7.11 -6.14
CA ASP A 190 -11.82 8.40 -6.45
C ASP A 190 -10.30 8.37 -6.27
N PRO A 191 -9.50 8.59 -7.34
CA PRO A 191 -8.04 8.59 -7.25
C PRO A 191 -7.47 9.62 -6.26
N ALA A 192 -8.20 10.71 -6.00
CA ALA A 192 -7.76 11.72 -5.03
C ALA A 192 -7.80 11.23 -3.58
N ARG A 193 -8.60 10.18 -3.30
CA ARG A 193 -8.72 9.57 -1.98
C ARG A 193 -7.75 8.39 -1.78
N LEU A 194 -7.04 7.97 -2.83
CA LEU A 194 -6.10 6.85 -2.79
C LEU A 194 -4.72 7.30 -2.34
N ASN A 195 -4.20 6.69 -1.26
CA ASN A 195 -2.88 6.93 -0.71
C ASN A 195 -2.53 8.43 -0.65
N PRO A 196 -3.34 9.25 0.04
CA PRO A 196 -3.25 10.71 -0.04
C PRO A 196 -1.95 11.28 0.55
N LEU A 197 -1.22 10.48 1.33
CA LEU A 197 0.07 10.83 1.93
C LEU A 197 1.25 10.07 1.30
N GLY A 198 1.08 9.57 0.06
CA GLY A 198 2.02 8.65 -0.57
C GLY A 198 1.87 7.22 -0.05
N GLY A 199 2.70 6.31 -0.53
CA GLY A 199 2.61 4.90 -0.18
C GLY A 199 3.95 4.19 -0.16
N ALA A 200 3.94 2.86 -0.24
CA ALA A 200 5.11 2.00 -0.04
C ALA A 200 6.24 2.22 -1.08
N ILE A 201 5.93 2.74 -2.26
CA ILE A 201 6.95 3.10 -3.26
C ILE A 201 7.86 4.19 -2.70
N ALA A 202 7.30 5.17 -2.00
CA ALA A 202 8.04 6.26 -1.38
C ALA A 202 8.51 5.96 0.05
N LEU A 203 7.64 5.35 0.86
CA LEU A 203 7.82 5.20 2.31
C LEU A 203 8.37 3.83 2.73
N GLY A 204 8.48 2.89 1.77
CA GLY A 204 8.96 1.54 2.05
C GLY A 204 7.86 0.55 2.45
N HIS A 205 8.24 -0.74 2.45
CA HIS A 205 7.36 -1.86 2.73
C HIS A 205 8.01 -2.87 3.68
N PRO A 206 8.12 -2.56 4.97
CA PRO A 206 8.55 -3.54 5.97
C PRO A 206 7.46 -4.59 6.11
N LEU A 207 7.65 -5.76 5.50
CA LEU A 207 6.61 -6.79 5.29
C LEU A 207 5.78 -7.09 6.54
N GLY A 208 6.43 -7.32 7.67
CA GLY A 208 5.75 -7.64 8.92
C GLY A 208 5.05 -6.46 9.60
N ALA A 209 5.44 -5.22 9.27
CA ALA A 209 4.92 -4.01 9.90
C ALA A 209 3.90 -3.25 9.05
N SER A 210 3.92 -3.44 7.72
CA SER A 210 3.17 -2.60 6.77
C SER A 210 1.67 -2.49 7.08
N GLY A 211 1.04 -3.58 7.52
CA GLY A 211 -0.38 -3.53 7.92
C GLY A 211 -0.65 -2.52 9.02
N ALA A 212 0.23 -2.44 10.04
CA ALA A 212 0.12 -1.49 11.12
C ALA A 212 0.54 -0.08 10.69
N VAL A 213 1.56 0.06 9.83
CA VAL A 213 2.00 1.35 9.26
C VAL A 213 0.88 2.01 8.46
N LEU A 214 0.27 1.28 7.50
CA LEU A 214 -0.83 1.80 6.70
C LEU A 214 -2.03 2.19 7.58
N MET A 215 -2.36 1.36 8.57
CA MET A 215 -3.47 1.63 9.48
C MET A 215 -3.20 2.89 10.32
N THR A 216 -2.00 3.06 10.84
CA THR A 216 -1.61 4.26 11.59
C THR A 216 -1.77 5.50 10.72
N ARG A 217 -1.25 5.49 9.51
CA ARG A 217 -1.36 6.60 8.55
C ARG A 217 -2.81 6.92 8.21
N LEU A 218 -3.61 5.89 7.92
CA LEU A 218 -5.04 6.04 7.64
C LEU A 218 -5.78 6.69 8.80
N ILE A 219 -5.57 6.21 10.03
CA ILE A 219 -6.22 6.72 11.24
C ILE A 219 -5.90 8.19 11.46
N HIS A 220 -4.63 8.58 11.37
CA HIS A 220 -4.22 9.97 11.55
C HIS A 220 -4.78 10.86 10.45
N HIS A 221 -4.70 10.44 9.18
CA HIS A 221 -5.28 11.17 8.06
C HIS A 221 -6.79 11.37 8.21
N MET A 222 -7.51 10.33 8.64
CA MET A 222 -8.95 10.44 8.92
C MET A 222 -9.25 11.45 10.02
N ARG A 223 -8.52 11.40 11.13
CA ARG A 223 -8.67 12.33 12.25
C ARG A 223 -8.45 13.77 11.82
N ASP A 224 -7.35 14.01 11.13
CA ASP A 224 -6.90 15.37 10.78
C ASP A 224 -7.78 16.02 9.71
N ASN A 225 -8.50 15.22 8.93
CA ASN A 225 -9.39 15.69 7.86
C ASN A 225 -10.89 15.44 8.14
N GLY A 226 -11.25 15.01 9.33
CA GLY A 226 -12.65 14.75 9.68
C GLY A 226 -13.34 13.66 8.85
N ILE A 227 -12.56 12.69 8.36
CA ILE A 227 -13.05 11.60 7.51
C ILE A 227 -13.73 10.55 8.37
N ARG A 228 -14.97 10.19 8.00
CA ARG A 228 -15.77 9.23 8.77
C ARG A 228 -15.39 7.79 8.55
N TYR A 229 -15.15 7.41 7.29
CA TYR A 229 -14.80 6.04 6.91
C TYR A 229 -13.52 6.02 6.10
N GLY A 230 -12.61 5.15 6.49
CA GLY A 230 -11.40 4.83 5.76
C GLY A 230 -11.31 3.32 5.52
N LEU A 231 -10.62 2.93 4.46
CA LEU A 231 -10.42 1.54 4.09
C LEU A 231 -8.95 1.28 3.81
N GLN A 232 -8.41 0.23 4.43
CA GLN A 232 -7.08 -0.28 4.13
C GLN A 232 -7.20 -1.64 3.47
N THR A 233 -6.38 -1.88 2.44
CA THR A 233 -6.25 -3.21 1.81
C THR A 233 -4.81 -3.48 1.40
N MET A 234 -4.42 -4.76 1.43
CA MET A 234 -3.05 -5.20 1.15
C MET A 234 -3.08 -6.63 0.63
N CYS A 235 -2.19 -6.97 -0.29
CA CYS A 235 -1.89 -8.33 -0.73
C CYS A 235 -0.52 -8.76 -0.25
#